data_638afb56943bb4682cffb3a70e8b1e00
#
_entry.id   638afb56943bb4682cffb3a70e8b1e00
#
_cell.length_a   1.000
_cell.length_b   1.000
_cell.length_c   1.000
_cell.angle_alpha   90.00
_cell.angle_beta   90.00
_cell.angle_gamma   90.00
#
_symmetry.space_group_name_H-M   'P 1'
#
loop_
_entity.id
_entity.type
_entity.pdbx_description
1 polymer ?
#
loop_
_entity_poly.entity_id
_entity_poly.type
_entity_poly.pdbx_seq_one_letter_code
_entity_poly.pdbx_strand_id
1 'polypeptide(L)'
;MKLLTPGQARELDRVSMGDMGISTEKLMGNAGKQVAKEAMEMVSDIHDSSILILCGKGNNGGDGFAAATVLFENNYNVRIHSLCRNNVIKKDSLNFYLKCESLGIFTTFGELLADFKIPDLIIDGLLGTGFKGALRKSMTPWVEWINNSKSMVLSIDISSGLNGNSGRVNPIAVKANTTVAFGAP
;
A
#
# COMPACT_ATOMS: atom_id res chain seq x y z
N MET A 1 -21.20 5.05 11.85
CA MET A 1 -19.82 4.53 11.80
C MET A 1 -18.93 5.54 12.53
N LYS A 2 -18.15 5.12 13.54
CA LYS A 2 -17.16 5.98 14.19
C LYS A 2 -15.85 5.86 13.46
N LEU A 3 -15.35 6.94 12.86
CA LEU A 3 -14.04 6.98 12.23
C LEU A 3 -12.98 7.42 13.24
N LEU A 4 -11.83 6.76 13.24
CA LEU A 4 -10.68 7.19 14.03
C LEU A 4 -9.92 8.29 13.29
N THR A 5 -9.47 9.30 14.02
CA THR A 5 -8.45 10.22 13.49
C THR A 5 -7.12 9.49 13.36
N PRO A 6 -6.19 9.93 12.49
CA PRO A 6 -4.84 9.37 12.40
C PRO A 6 -4.08 9.34 13.72
N GLY A 7 -4.39 10.26 14.65
CA GLY A 7 -3.84 10.27 15.99
C GLY A 7 -4.35 9.11 16.84
N GLN A 8 -5.66 8.87 16.82
CA GLN A 8 -6.30 7.77 17.54
C GLN A 8 -5.89 6.41 16.99
N ALA A 9 -5.78 6.26 15.66
CA ALA A 9 -5.28 5.03 15.05
C ALA A 9 -3.84 4.71 15.51
N ARG A 10 -2.93 5.69 15.51
CA ARG A 10 -1.57 5.51 16.03
C ARG A 10 -1.52 5.16 17.51
N GLU A 11 -2.42 5.73 18.33
CA GLU A 11 -2.51 5.40 19.75
C GLU A 11 -3.02 3.97 19.94
N LEU A 12 -3.97 3.52 19.15
CA LEU A 12 -4.44 2.14 19.16
C LEU A 12 -3.30 1.16 18.82
N ASP A 13 -2.50 1.46 17.78
CA ASP A 13 -1.31 0.66 17.43
C ASP A 13 -0.31 0.63 18.61
N ARG A 14 -0.05 1.79 19.24
CA ARG A 14 0.87 1.89 20.39
C ARG A 14 0.40 1.04 21.57
N VAL A 15 -0.89 1.07 21.89
CA VAL A 15 -1.48 0.26 22.97
C VAL A 15 -1.40 -1.22 22.60
N SER A 16 -1.74 -1.58 21.36
CA SER A 16 -1.66 -2.97 20.88
C SER A 16 -0.24 -3.53 20.98
N MET A 17 0.76 -2.73 20.65
CA MET A 17 2.16 -3.14 20.75
C MET A 17 2.67 -3.17 22.20
N GLY A 18 2.35 -2.17 23.02
CA GLY A 18 2.82 -2.04 24.39
C GLY A 18 2.11 -2.98 25.35
N ASP A 19 0.78 -2.86 25.43
CA ASP A 19 -0.01 -3.52 26.47
C ASP A 19 -0.38 -4.97 26.09
N MET A 20 -0.55 -5.25 24.78
CA MET A 20 -0.91 -6.57 24.28
C MET A 20 0.28 -7.36 23.71
N GLY A 21 1.48 -6.78 23.67
CA GLY A 21 2.70 -7.44 23.18
C GLY A 21 2.66 -7.86 21.72
N ILE A 22 1.81 -7.23 20.89
CA ILE A 22 1.70 -7.55 19.47
C ILE A 22 2.84 -6.88 18.72
N SER A 23 3.69 -7.65 18.03
CA SER A 23 4.79 -7.06 17.25
C SER A 23 4.27 -6.25 16.04
N THR A 24 5.02 -5.23 15.64
CA THR A 24 4.75 -4.46 14.41
C THR A 24 4.66 -5.37 13.19
N GLU A 25 5.52 -6.38 13.12
CA GLU A 25 5.52 -7.38 12.05
C GLU A 25 4.19 -8.16 11.99
N LYS A 26 3.64 -8.53 13.15
CA LYS A 26 2.34 -9.22 13.22
C LYS A 26 1.20 -8.30 12.78
N LEU A 27 1.21 -7.03 13.19
CA LEU A 27 0.21 -6.04 12.75
C LEU A 27 0.28 -5.84 11.23
N MET A 28 1.48 -5.62 10.69
CA MET A 28 1.73 -5.46 9.26
C MET A 28 1.34 -6.71 8.46
N GLY A 29 1.64 -7.91 8.97
CA GLY A 29 1.22 -9.15 8.35
C GLY A 29 -0.31 -9.32 8.30
N ASN A 30 -1.02 -8.89 9.36
CA ASN A 30 -2.48 -8.90 9.37
C ASN A 30 -3.07 -7.86 8.40
N ALA A 31 -2.49 -6.65 8.35
CA ALA A 31 -2.87 -5.63 7.39
C ALA A 31 -2.70 -6.13 5.95
N GLY A 32 -1.54 -6.71 5.62
CA GLY A 32 -1.27 -7.30 4.31
C GLY A 32 -2.26 -8.39 3.92
N LYS A 33 -2.68 -9.24 4.87
CA LYS A 33 -3.71 -10.27 4.62
C LYS A 33 -5.07 -9.65 4.25
N GLN A 34 -5.48 -8.57 4.93
CA GLN A 34 -6.75 -7.89 4.62
C GLN A 34 -6.69 -7.22 3.24
N VAL A 35 -5.58 -6.55 2.93
CA VAL A 35 -5.35 -5.95 1.60
C VAL A 35 -5.38 -7.03 0.50
N ALA A 36 -4.68 -8.15 0.72
CA ALA A 36 -4.66 -9.24 -0.25
C ALA A 36 -6.05 -9.85 -0.45
N LYS A 37 -6.83 -10.03 0.63
CA LYS A 37 -8.20 -10.54 0.54
C LYS A 37 -9.08 -9.64 -0.34
N GLU A 38 -9.09 -8.34 -0.07
CA GLU A 38 -9.84 -7.36 -0.86
C GLU A 38 -9.37 -7.33 -2.33
N ALA A 39 -8.05 -7.37 -2.54
CA ALA A 39 -7.49 -7.42 -3.89
C ALA A 39 -7.97 -8.66 -4.67
N MET A 40 -7.98 -9.83 -4.05
CA MET A 40 -8.49 -11.07 -4.66
C MET A 40 -9.98 -10.97 -4.99
N GLU A 41 -10.78 -10.35 -4.11
CA GLU A 41 -12.21 -10.11 -4.36
C GLU A 41 -12.41 -9.17 -5.56
N MET A 42 -11.63 -8.09 -5.65
CA MET A 42 -11.72 -7.12 -6.76
C MET A 42 -11.39 -7.71 -8.13
N VAL A 43 -10.52 -8.73 -8.20
CA VAL A 43 -10.11 -9.35 -9.47
C VAL A 43 -10.71 -10.75 -9.68
N SER A 44 -11.69 -11.15 -8.88
CA SER A 44 -12.27 -12.51 -8.90
C SER A 44 -12.79 -12.94 -10.26
N ASP A 45 -13.30 -12.00 -11.05
CA ASP A 45 -13.88 -12.25 -12.37
C ASP A 45 -12.86 -12.07 -13.52
N ILE A 46 -11.59 -11.78 -13.21
CA ILE A 46 -10.52 -11.57 -14.20
C ILE A 46 -9.56 -12.75 -14.21
N HIS A 47 -9.64 -13.58 -15.26
CA HIS A 47 -8.70 -14.68 -15.44
C HIS A 47 -7.28 -14.15 -15.70
N ASP A 48 -6.27 -14.76 -15.06
CA ASP A 48 -4.85 -14.35 -15.14
C ASP A 48 -4.59 -12.87 -14.83
N SER A 49 -5.37 -12.30 -13.92
CA SER A 49 -5.27 -10.90 -13.51
C SER A 49 -3.85 -10.50 -13.10
N SER A 50 -3.42 -9.34 -13.58
CA SER A 50 -2.13 -8.75 -13.24
C SER A 50 -2.29 -7.69 -12.15
N ILE A 51 -1.54 -7.83 -11.05
CA ILE A 51 -1.59 -6.94 -9.90
C ILE A 51 -0.26 -6.20 -9.75
N LEU A 52 -0.31 -4.88 -9.69
CA LEU A 52 0.85 -4.03 -9.38
C LEU A 52 0.68 -3.42 -8.00
N ILE A 53 1.66 -3.59 -7.13
CA ILE A 53 1.69 -2.96 -5.82
C ILE A 53 2.73 -1.84 -5.84
N LEU A 54 2.30 -0.62 -5.56
CA LEU A 54 3.16 0.56 -5.45
C LEU A 54 3.51 0.79 -3.98
N CYS A 55 4.78 0.62 -3.63
CA CYS A 55 5.24 0.69 -2.25
C CYS A 55 6.05 1.96 -1.97
N GLY A 56 5.65 2.70 -0.93
CA GLY A 56 6.45 3.75 -0.32
C GLY A 56 7.46 3.18 0.70
N LYS A 57 8.28 4.06 1.29
CA LYS A 57 9.32 3.68 2.28
C LYS A 57 8.79 3.42 3.71
N GLY A 58 7.53 3.79 3.99
CA GLY A 58 6.93 3.73 5.32
C GLY A 58 6.15 2.44 5.58
N ASN A 59 5.39 2.42 6.70
CA ASN A 59 4.58 1.26 7.08
C ASN A 59 3.56 0.88 6.01
N ASN A 60 2.93 1.88 5.35
CA ASN A 60 1.99 1.62 4.26
C ASN A 60 2.60 0.81 3.10
N GLY A 61 3.88 1.12 2.74
CA GLY A 61 4.63 0.29 1.80
C GLY A 61 4.93 -1.10 2.35
N GLY A 62 5.17 -1.22 3.67
CA GLY A 62 5.34 -2.49 4.36
C GLY A 62 4.09 -3.37 4.29
N ASP A 63 2.91 -2.79 4.48
CA ASP A 63 1.63 -3.47 4.33
C ASP A 63 1.45 -3.95 2.87
N GLY A 64 1.92 -3.15 1.89
CA GLY A 64 1.98 -3.52 0.47
C GLY A 64 2.91 -4.71 0.20
N PHE A 65 4.12 -4.73 0.78
CA PHE A 65 5.02 -5.89 0.67
C PHE A 65 4.40 -7.12 1.33
N ALA A 66 3.76 -6.96 2.50
CA ALA A 66 3.06 -8.06 3.17
C ALA A 66 1.91 -8.62 2.31
N ALA A 67 1.12 -7.74 1.69
CA ALA A 67 0.06 -8.14 0.77
C ALA A 67 0.62 -8.89 -0.46
N ALA A 68 1.74 -8.43 -1.01
CA ALA A 68 2.41 -9.09 -2.13
C ALA A 68 2.76 -10.55 -1.82
N THR A 69 3.28 -10.83 -0.61
CA THR A 69 3.60 -12.21 -0.22
C THR A 69 2.36 -13.11 -0.21
N VAL A 70 1.25 -12.61 0.33
CA VAL A 70 0.00 -13.37 0.40
C VAL A 70 -0.58 -13.62 -0.99
N LEU A 71 -0.61 -12.60 -1.86
CA LEU A 71 -1.10 -12.73 -3.24
C LEU A 71 -0.26 -13.73 -4.03
N PHE A 72 1.06 -13.66 -3.91
CA PHE A 72 1.99 -14.57 -4.59
C PHE A 72 1.83 -16.02 -4.11
N GLU A 73 1.71 -16.23 -2.79
CA GLU A 73 1.46 -17.54 -2.16
C GLU A 73 0.09 -18.13 -2.61
N ASN A 74 -0.85 -17.30 -3.07
CA ASN A 74 -2.13 -17.71 -3.66
C ASN A 74 -2.11 -17.73 -5.21
N ASN A 75 -0.94 -17.76 -5.83
CA ASN A 75 -0.71 -17.89 -7.27
C ASN A 75 -1.24 -16.73 -8.14
N TYR A 76 -1.39 -15.52 -7.57
CA TYR A 76 -1.70 -14.34 -8.36
C TYR A 76 -0.46 -13.80 -9.06
N ASN A 77 -0.64 -13.25 -10.26
CA ASN A 77 0.42 -12.57 -11.02
C ASN A 77 0.67 -11.18 -10.41
N VAL A 78 1.53 -11.13 -9.38
CA VAL A 78 1.85 -9.92 -8.63
C VAL A 78 3.26 -9.43 -8.96
N ARG A 79 3.38 -8.12 -9.12
CA ARG A 79 4.66 -7.41 -9.22
C ARG A 79 4.65 -6.19 -8.31
N ILE A 80 5.83 -5.78 -7.88
CA ILE A 80 6.01 -4.64 -6.99
C ILE A 80 6.79 -3.55 -7.71
N HIS A 81 6.40 -2.30 -7.50
CA HIS A 81 7.25 -1.16 -7.76
C HIS A 81 7.44 -0.34 -6.49
N SER A 82 8.67 -0.21 -6.04
CA SER A 82 9.00 0.60 -4.87
C SER A 82 9.63 1.93 -5.30
N LEU A 83 9.09 3.03 -4.81
CA LEU A 83 9.64 4.36 -5.06
C LEU A 83 10.98 4.60 -4.32
N CYS A 84 11.38 3.67 -3.48
CA CYS A 84 12.57 3.76 -2.67
C CYS A 84 13.36 2.44 -2.75
N ARG A 85 14.68 2.54 -2.81
CA ARG A 85 15.56 1.38 -2.70
C ARG A 85 15.52 0.80 -1.26
N ASN A 86 15.90 -0.46 -1.11
CA ASN A 86 15.87 -1.20 0.15
C ASN A 86 16.58 -0.50 1.32
N ASN A 87 17.68 0.24 1.07
CA ASN A 87 18.47 0.93 2.10
C ASN A 87 17.73 2.09 2.81
N VAL A 88 16.57 2.52 2.32
CA VAL A 88 15.75 3.58 2.94
C VAL A 88 14.38 3.08 3.40
N ILE A 89 14.08 1.81 3.20
CA ILE A 89 12.86 1.17 3.71
C ILE A 89 12.98 1.03 5.24
N LYS A 90 11.92 1.30 5.98
CA LYS A 90 11.91 1.13 7.44
C LYS A 90 12.10 -0.34 7.82
N LYS A 91 12.74 -0.58 8.98
CA LYS A 91 13.13 -1.91 9.45
C LYS A 91 12.01 -2.97 9.35
N ASP A 92 10.80 -2.67 9.86
CA ASP A 92 9.70 -3.61 9.85
C ASP A 92 9.18 -3.90 8.42
N SER A 93 9.11 -2.85 7.58
CA SER A 93 8.78 -2.97 6.15
C SER A 93 9.86 -3.72 5.37
N LEU A 94 11.14 -3.61 5.79
CA LEU A 94 12.26 -4.29 5.16
C LEU A 94 12.15 -5.82 5.30
N ASN A 95 11.65 -6.33 6.43
CA ASN A 95 11.47 -7.77 6.61
C ASN A 95 10.52 -8.35 5.55
N PHE A 96 9.40 -7.68 5.28
CA PHE A 96 8.47 -8.12 4.23
C PHE A 96 9.02 -7.91 2.82
N TYR A 97 9.79 -6.84 2.58
CA TYR A 97 10.50 -6.66 1.33
C TYR A 97 11.48 -7.83 1.06
N LEU A 98 12.31 -8.21 2.05
CA LEU A 98 13.22 -9.33 1.94
C LEU A 98 12.49 -10.66 1.75
N LYS A 99 11.32 -10.83 2.36
CA LYS A 99 10.46 -11.98 2.09
C LYS A 99 9.99 -12.00 0.63
N CYS A 100 9.59 -10.86 0.06
CA CYS A 100 9.24 -10.77 -1.36
C CYS A 100 10.42 -11.16 -2.27
N GLU A 101 11.64 -10.70 -1.97
CA GLU A 101 12.85 -11.10 -2.71
C GLU A 101 13.09 -12.62 -2.62
N SER A 102 12.97 -13.20 -1.43
CA SER A 102 13.18 -14.64 -1.23
C SER A 102 12.16 -15.52 -1.96
N LEU A 103 10.95 -15.01 -2.16
CA LEU A 103 9.89 -15.66 -2.95
C LEU A 103 10.05 -15.45 -4.46
N GLY A 104 10.98 -14.61 -4.90
CA GLY A 104 11.19 -14.29 -6.30
C GLY A 104 10.13 -13.34 -6.90
N ILE A 105 9.43 -12.57 -6.07
CA ILE A 105 8.44 -11.60 -6.55
C ILE A 105 9.17 -10.49 -7.31
N PHE A 106 8.78 -10.28 -8.58
CA PHE A 106 9.42 -9.28 -9.45
C PHE A 106 9.23 -7.87 -8.87
N THR A 107 10.36 -7.24 -8.51
CA THR A 107 10.37 -5.91 -7.89
C THR A 107 11.22 -4.96 -8.71
N THR A 108 10.65 -3.80 -9.03
CA THR A 108 11.33 -2.68 -9.70
C THR A 108 11.40 -1.47 -8.80
N PHE A 109 12.28 -0.50 -9.14
CA PHE A 109 12.54 0.67 -8.32
C PHE A 109 12.65 1.95 -9.15
N GLY A 110 12.30 3.08 -8.55
CA GLY A 110 12.65 4.39 -9.08
C GLY A 110 11.49 5.19 -9.65
N GLU A 111 11.76 5.90 -10.74
CA GLU A 111 10.80 6.79 -11.39
C GLU A 111 9.90 6.06 -12.37
N LEU A 112 8.75 6.66 -12.67
CA LEU A 112 7.82 6.16 -13.65
C LEU A 112 8.44 6.19 -15.05
N LEU A 113 8.46 5.04 -15.72
CA LEU A 113 8.89 4.94 -17.11
C LEU A 113 7.70 5.15 -18.05
N ALA A 114 7.97 5.71 -19.24
CA ALA A 114 6.92 6.04 -20.20
C ALA A 114 6.13 4.81 -20.71
N ASP A 115 6.77 3.63 -20.74
CA ASP A 115 6.22 2.36 -21.19
C ASP A 115 5.80 1.42 -20.04
N PHE A 116 5.57 1.97 -18.85
CA PHE A 116 5.19 1.17 -17.70
C PHE A 116 3.84 0.45 -17.96
N LYS A 117 3.88 -0.87 -17.96
CA LYS A 117 2.72 -1.70 -18.33
C LYS A 117 1.56 -1.52 -17.36
N ILE A 118 0.38 -1.16 -17.86
CA ILE A 118 -0.85 -1.00 -17.08
C ILE A 118 -1.34 -2.39 -16.62
N PRO A 119 -1.56 -2.60 -15.30
CA PRO A 119 -2.11 -3.83 -14.75
C PRO A 119 -3.65 -3.79 -14.71
N ASP A 120 -4.29 -4.91 -14.34
CA ASP A 120 -5.72 -4.96 -14.10
C ASP A 120 -6.07 -4.31 -12.75
N LEU A 121 -5.22 -4.50 -11.73
CA LEU A 121 -5.36 -3.89 -10.41
C LEU A 121 -4.07 -3.18 -9.98
N ILE A 122 -4.20 -1.96 -9.48
CA ILE A 122 -3.15 -1.22 -8.79
C ILE A 122 -3.46 -1.19 -7.30
N ILE A 123 -2.50 -1.58 -6.46
CA ILE A 123 -2.57 -1.41 -5.01
C ILE A 123 -1.68 -0.22 -4.62
N ASP A 124 -2.30 0.85 -4.12
CA ASP A 124 -1.65 2.07 -3.68
C ASP A 124 -1.18 1.94 -2.22
N GLY A 125 0.07 1.59 -2.02
CA GLY A 125 0.80 1.57 -0.74
C GLY A 125 1.85 2.68 -0.62
N LEU A 126 1.71 3.79 -1.35
CA LEU A 126 2.70 4.86 -1.39
C LEU A 126 2.76 5.66 -0.09
N LEU A 127 1.61 6.13 0.40
CA LEU A 127 1.46 6.98 1.59
C LEU A 127 0.25 6.54 2.41
N GLY A 128 0.37 6.49 3.74
CA GLY A 128 -0.74 6.24 4.66
C GLY A 128 -1.13 7.50 5.44
N THR A 129 -1.91 7.33 6.51
CA THR A 129 -2.42 8.40 7.39
C THR A 129 -1.35 9.26 8.06
N GLY A 130 -0.08 8.84 8.02
CA GLY A 130 1.06 9.65 8.45
C GLY A 130 1.44 10.80 7.50
N PHE A 131 0.86 10.87 6.31
CA PHE A 131 1.14 11.92 5.32
C PHE A 131 0.63 13.29 5.77
N LYS A 132 1.49 14.31 5.63
CA LYS A 132 1.19 15.71 5.93
C LYS A 132 1.80 16.62 4.86
N GLY A 133 1.12 17.72 4.58
CA GLY A 133 1.59 18.75 3.65
C GLY A 133 1.25 18.46 2.19
N ALA A 134 2.18 18.78 1.30
CA ALA A 134 2.01 18.57 -0.14
C ALA A 134 2.68 17.28 -0.62
N LEU A 135 2.10 16.67 -1.65
CA LEU A 135 2.69 15.53 -2.33
C LEU A 135 4.05 15.93 -2.94
N ARG A 136 5.04 15.07 -2.78
CA ARG A 136 6.38 15.33 -3.34
C ARG A 136 6.33 15.29 -4.86
N LYS A 137 7.13 16.15 -5.51
CA LYS A 137 7.23 16.22 -6.99
C LYS A 137 7.54 14.85 -7.63
N SER A 138 8.35 14.01 -6.99
CA SER A 138 8.69 12.67 -7.48
C SER A 138 7.52 11.67 -7.41
N MET A 139 6.49 11.96 -6.61
CA MET A 139 5.32 11.08 -6.45
C MET A 139 4.13 11.52 -7.32
N THR A 140 4.08 12.79 -7.69
CA THR A 140 2.98 13.35 -8.51
C THR A 140 2.79 12.58 -9.82
N PRO A 141 3.83 12.26 -10.61
CA PRO A 141 3.66 11.48 -11.85
C PRO A 141 3.03 10.11 -11.62
N TRP A 142 3.36 9.46 -10.50
CA TRP A 142 2.76 8.16 -10.15
C TRP A 142 1.26 8.29 -9.85
N VAL A 143 0.87 9.31 -9.07
CA VAL A 143 -0.55 9.55 -8.77
C VAL A 143 -1.34 9.92 -10.03
N GLU A 144 -0.76 10.73 -10.92
CA GLU A 144 -1.35 11.06 -12.21
C GLU A 144 -1.50 9.81 -13.08
N TRP A 145 -0.46 8.97 -13.15
CA TRP A 145 -0.49 7.73 -13.90
C TRP A 145 -1.56 6.76 -13.38
N ILE A 146 -1.64 6.56 -12.04
CA ILE A 146 -2.71 5.76 -11.42
C ILE A 146 -4.08 6.29 -11.84
N ASN A 147 -4.31 7.58 -11.67
CA ASN A 147 -5.62 8.21 -11.94
C ASN A 147 -6.02 8.19 -13.41
N ASN A 148 -5.05 8.13 -14.32
CA ASN A 148 -5.27 8.06 -15.77
C ASN A 148 -5.26 6.62 -16.30
N SER A 149 -4.86 5.64 -15.50
CA SER A 149 -4.94 4.24 -15.86
C SER A 149 -6.42 3.80 -15.92
N LYS A 150 -6.68 2.72 -16.63
CA LYS A 150 -8.00 2.07 -16.62
C LYS A 150 -8.06 0.91 -15.63
N SER A 151 -7.02 0.77 -14.80
CA SER A 151 -6.94 -0.25 -13.76
C SER A 151 -7.97 0.00 -12.66
N MET A 152 -8.44 -1.05 -12.02
CA MET A 152 -9.02 -0.91 -10.69
C MET A 152 -7.94 -0.45 -9.71
N VAL A 153 -8.32 0.31 -8.69
CA VAL A 153 -7.39 0.87 -7.70
C VAL A 153 -7.85 0.56 -6.30
N LEU A 154 -6.98 -0.09 -5.52
CA LEU A 154 -7.16 -0.36 -4.09
C LEU A 154 -6.14 0.47 -3.30
N SER A 155 -6.59 1.37 -2.43
CA SER A 155 -5.69 2.11 -1.53
C SER A 155 -5.56 1.41 -0.18
N ILE A 156 -4.32 1.36 0.32
CA ILE A 156 -3.98 0.86 1.67
C ILE A 156 -4.09 2.02 2.66
N ASP A 157 -4.82 1.84 3.76
CA ASP A 157 -5.00 2.79 4.86
C ASP A 157 -5.78 4.05 4.44
N ILE A 158 -5.27 4.82 3.49
CA ILE A 158 -5.88 6.02 2.91
C ILE A 158 -5.31 6.24 1.51
N SER A 159 -6.10 6.82 0.60
CA SER A 159 -5.61 7.19 -0.74
C SER A 159 -4.42 8.13 -0.65
N SER A 160 -3.32 7.78 -1.33
CA SER A 160 -2.08 8.57 -1.31
C SER A 160 -2.30 9.98 -1.83
N GLY A 161 -1.88 10.98 -1.06
CA GLY A 161 -2.11 12.41 -1.33
C GLY A 161 -3.31 13.01 -0.60
N LEU A 162 -4.16 12.20 0.04
CA LEU A 162 -5.25 12.66 0.90
C LEU A 162 -4.74 12.90 2.33
N ASN A 163 -5.06 14.02 2.92
CA ASN A 163 -4.73 14.31 4.32
C ASN A 163 -5.79 13.70 5.26
N GLY A 164 -5.40 12.71 6.05
CA GLY A 164 -6.31 11.95 6.92
C GLY A 164 -6.97 12.75 8.04
N ASN A 165 -6.44 13.94 8.41
CA ASN A 165 -7.07 14.79 9.42
C ASN A 165 -8.09 15.78 8.83
N SER A 166 -7.83 16.31 7.65
CA SER A 166 -8.62 17.41 7.08
C SER A 166 -9.43 17.01 5.84
N GLY A 167 -9.21 15.82 5.28
CA GLY A 167 -9.80 15.41 4.01
C GLY A 167 -9.31 16.22 2.80
N ARG A 168 -8.29 17.08 2.98
CA ARG A 168 -7.79 17.94 1.89
C ARG A 168 -6.81 17.18 1.00
N VAL A 169 -6.88 17.49 -0.29
CA VAL A 169 -5.97 17.02 -1.33
C VAL A 169 -4.98 18.14 -1.67
N ASN A 170 -3.69 17.86 -1.81
CA ASN A 170 -2.70 18.86 -2.17
C ASN A 170 -1.46 18.26 -2.88
N PRO A 171 -1.25 18.49 -4.17
CA PRO A 171 -2.20 19.07 -5.14
C PRO A 171 -3.17 18.03 -5.69
N ILE A 172 -2.83 16.74 -5.61
CA ILE A 172 -3.57 15.61 -6.16
C ILE A 172 -3.53 14.43 -5.19
N ALA A 173 -4.54 13.56 -5.26
CA ALA A 173 -4.57 12.28 -4.55
C ALA A 173 -5.01 11.14 -5.49
N VAL A 174 -4.69 9.93 -5.12
CA VAL A 174 -5.15 8.70 -5.77
C VAL A 174 -6.68 8.63 -5.69
N LYS A 175 -7.33 8.28 -6.79
CA LYS A 175 -8.76 8.00 -6.89
C LYS A 175 -8.95 6.49 -6.84
N ALA A 176 -9.11 5.96 -5.63
CA ALA A 176 -9.30 4.53 -5.44
C ALA A 176 -10.77 4.11 -5.66
N ASN A 177 -10.97 2.89 -6.16
CA ASN A 177 -12.28 2.23 -6.18
C ASN A 177 -12.65 1.74 -4.78
N THR A 178 -11.65 1.21 -4.04
CA THR A 178 -11.80 0.69 -2.68
C THR A 178 -10.62 1.14 -1.83
N THR A 179 -10.85 1.30 -0.52
CA THR A 179 -9.80 1.57 0.46
C THR A 179 -9.91 0.59 1.62
N VAL A 180 -8.83 -0.12 1.94
CA VAL A 180 -8.73 -0.93 3.15
C VAL A 180 -8.13 -0.06 4.25
N ALA A 181 -8.98 0.44 5.14
CA ALA A 181 -8.57 1.23 6.30
C ALA A 181 -8.31 0.33 7.51
N PHE A 182 -7.29 0.64 8.29
CA PHE A 182 -6.91 -0.08 9.50
C PHE A 182 -7.34 0.67 10.76
N GLY A 183 -7.75 -0.08 11.77
CA GLY A 183 -8.27 0.45 13.03
C GLY A 183 -9.70 -0.01 13.27
N ALA A 184 -10.44 0.74 14.09
CA ALA A 184 -11.87 0.47 14.26
C ALA A 184 -12.65 1.00 13.05
N PRO A 185 -13.71 0.28 12.64
CA PRO A 185 -14.63 0.74 11.63
C PRO A 185 -15.38 2.00 12.06
#